data_ee7ab844252a470ed7bfd39de62f618e
#
_entry.id   ee7ab844252a470ed7bfd39de62f618e
#
_cell.length_a   1.000
_cell.length_b   1.000
_cell.length_c   1.000
_cell.angle_alpha   90.00
_cell.angle_beta   90.00
_cell.angle_gamma   90.00
#
_symmetry.space_group_name_H-M   'P 1'
#
loop_
_entity.id
_entity.type
_entity.pdbx_description
1 polymer ?
#
loop_
_entity_poly.entity_id
_entity_poly.type
_entity_poly.pdbx_seq_one_letter_code
_entity_poly.pdbx_strand_id
1 'polypeptide(L)'
;MKRIVVSVTNDLTTDQRVHKVCTTLFNNGFDILLIGRKLKNSQPIVRDYNTLRMKLLFNKGALFYAEYNLRLFFILLFSKKDILLSNDLDTLLANYMASKISKSILVYDSHELFTEVPELIQRPFQQNFWLFIEKHIFPKLKYAYTVNEEIAKIYSDKYKVKVQVIRNIAPLYHNLNISEKFSEIVKGKSKMMILQGSGINMDRGAEEAVEMMQYLSGFVLYIIGSGDVIDTLKSMVEDLNLSKKVFFKDKMPYD
;
A
#
# COMPACT_ATOMS: atom_id res chain seq x y z
N MET A 1 5.16 9.47 27.52
CA MET A 1 4.52 9.17 26.22
C MET A 1 5.26 7.98 25.61
N LYS A 2 4.57 6.91 25.19
CA LYS A 2 5.23 5.77 24.54
C LYS A 2 5.55 6.13 23.09
N ARG A 3 6.73 5.73 22.64
CA ARG A 3 7.19 5.99 21.27
C ARG A 3 7.00 4.79 20.37
N ILE A 4 6.32 5.01 19.25
CA ILE A 4 6.11 4.01 18.20
C ILE A 4 6.93 4.41 16.96
N VAL A 5 7.78 3.50 16.50
CA VAL A 5 8.47 3.65 15.22
C VAL A 5 7.76 2.79 14.19
N VAL A 6 7.22 3.45 13.17
CA VAL A 6 6.46 2.84 12.08
C VAL A 6 7.34 2.79 10.84
N SER A 7 7.38 1.67 10.14
CA SER A 7 8.21 1.51 8.94
C SER A 7 7.40 0.98 7.77
N VAL A 8 7.65 1.54 6.59
CA VAL A 8 7.05 1.16 5.31
C VAL A 8 8.05 1.39 4.18
N THR A 9 8.06 0.52 3.17
CA THR A 9 8.98 0.68 2.02
C THR A 9 8.52 1.73 1.01
N ASN A 10 7.27 2.19 1.11
CA ASN A 10 6.67 3.16 0.21
C ASN A 10 7.21 4.58 0.37
N ASP A 11 6.96 5.42 -0.64
CA ASP A 11 7.08 6.87 -0.50
C ASP A 11 5.95 7.39 0.40
N LEU A 12 6.32 8.11 1.45
CA LEU A 12 5.38 8.60 2.46
C LEU A 12 4.36 9.62 1.92
N THR A 13 4.60 10.21 0.74
CA THR A 13 3.66 11.16 0.12
C THR A 13 2.39 10.50 -0.38
N THR A 14 2.46 9.22 -0.72
CA THR A 14 1.36 8.51 -1.38
C THR A 14 0.73 7.42 -0.52
N ASP A 15 1.33 7.08 0.61
CA ASP A 15 0.83 6.02 1.50
C ASP A 15 -0.20 6.58 2.48
N GLN A 16 -1.44 6.69 2.01
CA GLN A 16 -2.58 7.20 2.79
C GLN A 16 -2.97 6.27 3.95
N ARG A 17 -2.78 4.95 3.78
CA ARG A 17 -3.15 4.01 4.83
C ARG A 17 -2.25 4.15 6.05
N VAL A 18 -0.93 4.11 5.84
CA VAL A 18 0.02 4.28 6.93
C VAL A 18 -0.12 5.67 7.56
N HIS A 19 -0.43 6.70 6.75
CA HIS A 19 -0.74 8.02 7.26
C HIS A 19 -1.93 8.01 8.22
N LYS A 20 -3.05 7.35 7.87
CA LYS A 20 -4.23 7.22 8.76
C LYS A 20 -3.87 6.52 10.07
N VAL A 21 -3.11 5.42 10.00
CA VAL A 21 -2.65 4.70 11.20
C VAL A 21 -1.80 5.61 12.09
N CYS A 22 -0.80 6.29 11.53
CA CYS A 22 0.06 7.20 12.28
C CYS A 22 -0.72 8.36 12.89
N THR A 23 -1.66 8.96 12.15
CA THR A 23 -2.51 10.05 12.65
C THR A 23 -3.40 9.57 13.80
N THR A 24 -4.00 8.39 13.68
CA THR A 24 -4.81 7.80 14.75
C THR A 24 -3.99 7.57 16.01
N LEU A 25 -2.79 6.99 15.88
CA LEU A 25 -1.90 6.76 17.01
C LEU A 25 -1.42 8.07 17.64
N PHE A 26 -1.07 9.06 16.83
CA PHE A 26 -0.65 10.38 17.29
C PHE A 26 -1.76 11.08 18.08
N ASN A 27 -2.99 11.09 17.57
CA ASN A 27 -4.17 11.66 18.22
C ASN A 27 -4.54 10.93 19.54
N ASN A 28 -4.08 9.68 19.70
CA ASN A 28 -4.23 8.92 20.95
C ASN A 28 -3.02 9.05 21.88
N GLY A 29 -2.15 10.04 21.67
CA GLY A 29 -1.09 10.42 22.60
C GLY A 29 0.19 9.59 22.50
N PHE A 30 0.46 8.95 21.35
CA PHE A 30 1.74 8.31 21.10
C PHE A 30 2.72 9.27 20.39
N ASP A 31 4.01 9.16 20.72
CA ASP A 31 5.08 9.82 19.95
C ASP A 31 5.41 8.94 18.75
N ILE A 32 5.17 9.45 17.52
CA ILE A 32 5.29 8.69 16.29
C ILE A 32 6.52 9.12 15.50
N LEU A 33 7.32 8.14 15.06
CA LEU A 33 8.32 8.30 14.02
C LEU A 33 7.96 7.38 12.85
N LEU A 34 7.55 7.95 11.72
CA LEU A 34 7.28 7.19 10.50
C LEU A 34 8.52 7.19 9.60
N ILE A 35 9.00 5.98 9.23
CA ILE A 35 10.16 5.77 8.37
C ILE A 35 9.69 5.20 7.03
N GLY A 36 10.11 5.85 5.92
CA GLY A 36 9.87 5.36 4.57
C GLY A 36 10.94 5.79 3.59
N ARG A 37 10.74 5.57 2.30
CA ARG A 37 11.69 6.01 1.28
C ARG A 37 11.37 7.39 0.74
N LYS A 38 12.40 8.02 0.14
CA LYS A 38 12.30 9.24 -0.66
C LYS A 38 12.73 8.94 -2.09
N LEU A 39 11.82 9.07 -3.03
CA LEU A 39 12.11 8.98 -4.45
C LEU A 39 12.60 10.34 -5.00
N LYS A 40 13.14 10.33 -6.23
CA LYS A 40 13.65 11.54 -6.88
C LYS A 40 12.58 12.63 -7.02
N ASN A 41 11.35 12.22 -7.31
CA ASN A 41 10.21 13.13 -7.56
C ASN A 41 9.24 13.22 -6.36
N SER A 42 9.66 12.77 -5.17
CA SER A 42 8.83 12.85 -3.97
C SER A 42 8.54 14.29 -3.58
N GLN A 43 7.28 14.60 -3.40
CA GLN A 43 6.83 15.90 -2.93
C GLN A 43 7.23 16.13 -1.45
N PRO A 44 7.33 17.39 -1.00
CA PRO A 44 7.40 17.71 0.43
C PRO A 44 6.19 17.11 1.16
N ILE A 45 6.40 16.71 2.42
CA ILE A 45 5.31 16.27 3.29
C ILE A 45 5.31 17.09 4.57
N VAL A 46 4.12 17.40 5.04
CA VAL A 46 3.87 18.00 6.36
C VAL A 46 2.98 17.03 7.12
N ARG A 47 3.37 16.67 8.35
CA ARG A 47 2.65 15.77 9.24
C ARG A 47 2.77 16.28 10.67
N ASP A 48 1.76 16.04 11.49
CA ASP A 48 1.76 16.41 12.91
C ASP A 48 2.72 15.54 13.74
N TYR A 49 3.23 14.47 13.16
CA TYR A 49 4.19 13.54 13.75
C TYR A 49 5.51 13.49 12.98
N ASN A 50 6.56 12.96 13.61
CA ASN A 50 7.89 12.91 13.01
C ASN A 50 7.98 11.94 11.84
N THR A 51 8.70 12.33 10.79
CA THR A 51 8.95 11.49 9.62
C THR A 51 10.43 11.45 9.28
N LEU A 52 10.89 10.28 8.82
CA LEU A 52 12.24 10.09 8.29
C LEU A 52 12.15 9.41 6.92
N ARG A 53 12.69 10.07 5.90
CA ARG A 53 12.64 9.59 4.52
C ARG A 53 14.04 9.24 4.02
N MET A 54 14.28 7.96 3.79
CA MET A 54 15.58 7.46 3.32
C MET A 54 15.73 7.66 1.81
N LYS A 55 16.83 8.28 1.39
CA LYS A 55 17.29 8.25 0.00
C LYS A 55 18.10 6.98 -0.21
N LEU A 56 17.68 6.13 -1.12
CA LEU A 56 18.32 4.86 -1.42
C LEU A 56 19.11 4.94 -2.74
N LEU A 57 20.13 4.12 -2.85
CA LEU A 57 20.91 3.95 -4.08
C LEU A 57 20.13 3.11 -5.09
N PHE A 58 19.48 2.04 -4.60
CA PHE A 58 18.67 1.16 -5.42
C PHE A 58 17.19 1.43 -5.18
N ASN A 59 16.39 1.51 -6.25
CA ASN A 59 14.96 1.84 -6.16
C ASN A 59 14.05 0.69 -6.57
N LYS A 60 14.60 -0.43 -7.08
CA LYS A 60 13.85 -1.60 -7.56
C LYS A 60 14.62 -2.90 -7.30
N GLY A 61 13.90 -4.02 -7.25
CA GLY A 61 14.45 -5.37 -7.18
C GLY A 61 15.07 -5.73 -5.84
N ALA A 62 15.80 -6.84 -5.80
CA ALA A 62 16.35 -7.40 -4.56
C ALA A 62 17.32 -6.45 -3.82
N LEU A 63 18.13 -5.70 -4.55
CA LEU A 63 19.08 -4.74 -3.96
C LEU A 63 18.36 -3.59 -3.24
N PHE A 64 17.21 -3.16 -3.72
CA PHE A 64 16.36 -2.19 -3.03
C PHE A 64 15.94 -2.70 -1.65
N TYR A 65 15.38 -3.91 -1.58
CA TYR A 65 14.93 -4.48 -0.31
C TYR A 65 16.09 -4.77 0.64
N ALA A 66 17.22 -5.21 0.12
CA ALA A 66 18.43 -5.45 0.92
C ALA A 66 18.97 -4.14 1.52
N GLU A 67 19.15 -3.10 0.72
CA GLU A 67 19.62 -1.79 1.18
C GLU A 67 18.63 -1.18 2.18
N TYR A 68 17.31 -1.22 1.85
CA TYR A 68 16.26 -0.67 2.70
C TYR A 68 16.28 -1.33 4.07
N ASN A 69 16.23 -2.67 4.13
CA ASN A 69 16.19 -3.40 5.40
C ASN A 69 17.48 -3.23 6.21
N LEU A 70 18.64 -3.19 5.57
CA LEU A 70 19.91 -2.96 6.26
C LEU A 70 19.92 -1.57 6.93
N ARG A 71 19.56 -0.53 6.19
CA ARG A 71 19.51 0.84 6.73
C ARG A 71 18.43 0.98 7.78
N LEU A 72 17.24 0.41 7.53
CA LEU A 72 16.14 0.40 8.49
C LEU A 72 16.57 -0.27 9.80
N PHE A 73 17.21 -1.44 9.73
CA PHE A 73 17.71 -2.14 10.91
C PHE A 73 18.58 -1.26 11.80
N PHE A 74 19.59 -0.58 11.23
CA PHE A 74 20.45 0.32 12.01
C PHE A 74 19.69 1.53 12.57
N ILE A 75 18.80 2.14 11.79
CA ILE A 75 17.96 3.24 12.28
C ILE A 75 17.10 2.76 13.45
N LEU A 76 16.46 1.62 13.32
CA LEU A 76 15.64 1.04 14.37
C LEU A 76 16.49 0.69 15.60
N LEU A 77 17.69 0.15 15.41
CA LEU A 77 18.56 -0.23 16.53
C LEU A 77 18.93 0.97 17.41
N PHE A 78 19.28 2.11 16.80
CA PHE A 78 19.74 3.31 17.50
C PHE A 78 18.61 4.31 17.84
N SER A 79 17.40 4.11 17.36
CA SER A 79 16.25 4.98 17.72
C SER A 79 15.70 4.64 19.09
N LYS A 80 15.27 5.67 19.84
CA LYS A 80 14.42 5.46 21.03
C LYS A 80 13.07 4.91 20.58
N LYS A 81 12.59 3.85 21.20
CA LYS A 81 11.35 3.16 20.85
C LYS A 81 10.83 2.27 21.97
N ASP A 82 9.53 2.21 22.10
CA ASP A 82 8.82 1.22 22.93
C ASP A 82 8.20 0.15 22.05
N ILE A 83 7.68 0.57 20.90
CA ILE A 83 6.95 -0.28 19.96
C ILE A 83 7.52 -0.07 18.56
N LEU A 84 7.68 -1.17 17.82
CA LEU A 84 7.97 -1.19 16.39
C LEU A 84 6.72 -1.66 15.67
N LEU A 85 6.22 -0.87 14.70
CA LEU A 85 5.13 -1.24 13.82
C LEU A 85 5.68 -1.47 12.42
N SER A 86 5.72 -2.74 12.03
CA SER A 86 6.18 -3.18 10.71
C SER A 86 4.99 -3.26 9.77
N ASN A 87 4.99 -2.44 8.72
CA ASN A 87 4.00 -2.55 7.66
C ASN A 87 4.55 -3.47 6.56
N ASP A 88 3.79 -4.49 6.25
CA ASP A 88 4.05 -5.55 5.30
C ASP A 88 5.34 -6.37 5.55
N LEU A 89 5.45 -7.46 4.80
CA LEU A 89 6.51 -8.45 4.95
C LEU A 89 7.90 -7.88 4.61
N ASP A 90 7.93 -6.89 3.75
CA ASP A 90 9.15 -6.28 3.23
C ASP A 90 9.90 -5.39 4.25
N THR A 91 9.25 -5.01 5.36
CA THR A 91 9.91 -4.36 6.51
C THR A 91 10.09 -5.28 7.71
N LEU A 92 9.49 -6.48 7.69
CA LEU A 92 9.37 -7.34 8.86
C LEU A 92 10.72 -7.85 9.36
N LEU A 93 11.64 -8.21 8.48
CA LEU A 93 12.94 -8.76 8.87
C LEU A 93 13.74 -7.77 9.73
N ALA A 94 13.89 -6.53 9.29
CA ALA A 94 14.60 -5.49 10.01
C ALA A 94 13.96 -5.17 11.37
N ASN A 95 12.62 -5.06 11.39
CA ASN A 95 11.86 -4.82 12.61
C ASN A 95 11.99 -5.98 13.61
N TYR A 96 11.90 -7.22 13.13
CA TYR A 96 12.04 -8.40 13.99
C TYR A 96 13.41 -8.47 14.63
N MET A 97 14.48 -8.32 13.85
CA MET A 97 15.85 -8.34 14.37
C MET A 97 16.09 -7.21 15.39
N ALA A 98 15.67 -5.98 15.06
CA ALA A 98 15.79 -4.85 15.95
C ALA A 98 14.99 -5.04 17.24
N SER A 99 13.78 -5.60 17.18
CA SER A 99 12.94 -5.87 18.34
C SER A 99 13.57 -6.89 19.29
N LYS A 100 14.24 -7.92 18.75
CA LYS A 100 14.91 -8.94 19.57
C LYS A 100 16.10 -8.36 20.35
N ILE A 101 16.88 -7.48 19.72
CA ILE A 101 18.03 -6.85 20.37
C ILE A 101 17.58 -5.81 21.41
N SER A 102 16.63 -4.94 21.04
CA SER A 102 16.16 -3.85 21.92
C SER A 102 15.09 -4.25 22.92
N LYS A 103 14.56 -5.48 22.82
CA LYS A 103 13.43 -5.99 23.64
C LYS A 103 12.16 -5.12 23.51
N SER A 104 12.02 -4.38 22.40
CA SER A 104 10.82 -3.59 22.10
C SER A 104 9.68 -4.47 21.61
N ILE A 105 8.44 -4.00 21.80
CA ILE A 105 7.25 -4.69 21.30
C ILE A 105 7.23 -4.58 19.79
N LEU A 106 7.06 -5.72 19.10
CA LEU A 106 6.84 -5.76 17.65
C LEU A 106 5.36 -6.00 17.36
N VAL A 107 4.78 -5.13 16.54
CA VAL A 107 3.46 -5.27 15.94
C VAL A 107 3.63 -5.38 14.43
N TYR A 108 2.96 -6.34 13.82
CA TYR A 108 2.97 -6.56 12.39
C TYR A 108 1.62 -6.21 11.77
N ASP A 109 1.64 -5.37 10.76
CA ASP A 109 0.50 -4.95 9.96
C ASP A 109 0.60 -5.57 8.55
N SER A 110 -0.30 -6.50 8.22
CA SER A 110 -0.35 -7.13 6.91
C SER A 110 -1.52 -6.56 6.10
N HIS A 111 -1.21 -5.94 4.98
CA HIS A 111 -2.22 -5.32 4.12
C HIS A 111 -2.91 -6.33 3.20
N GLU A 112 -2.19 -7.36 2.83
CA GLU A 112 -2.59 -8.38 1.86
C GLU A 112 -1.84 -9.68 2.17
N LEU A 113 -2.17 -10.74 1.49
CA LEU A 113 -1.36 -11.96 1.48
C LEU A 113 -0.12 -11.70 0.62
N PHE A 114 0.88 -11.04 1.21
CA PHE A 114 2.06 -10.51 0.51
C PHE A 114 2.76 -11.54 -0.40
N THR A 115 2.79 -12.80 0.00
CA THR A 115 3.42 -13.88 -0.78
C THR A 115 2.55 -14.40 -1.92
N GLU A 116 1.26 -14.02 -1.95
CA GLU A 116 0.27 -14.49 -2.93
C GLU A 116 -0.17 -13.38 -3.91
N VAL A 117 0.54 -12.25 -3.93
CA VAL A 117 0.24 -11.19 -4.89
C VAL A 117 0.64 -11.62 -6.31
N PRO A 118 -0.14 -11.25 -7.34
CA PRO A 118 0.10 -11.68 -8.73
C PRO A 118 1.53 -11.41 -9.21
N GLU A 119 2.10 -10.29 -8.81
CA GLU A 119 3.45 -9.87 -9.18
C GLU A 119 4.55 -10.80 -8.64
N LEU A 120 4.29 -11.53 -7.54
CA LEU A 120 5.21 -12.51 -6.96
C LEU A 120 4.97 -13.93 -7.44
N ILE A 121 3.74 -14.32 -7.73
CA ILE A 121 3.40 -15.67 -8.22
C ILE A 121 4.20 -15.99 -9.49
N GLN A 122 4.37 -15.01 -10.37
CA GLN A 122 5.15 -15.15 -11.59
C GLN A 122 6.68 -15.13 -11.38
N ARG A 123 7.16 -14.95 -10.14
CA ARG A 123 8.58 -14.85 -9.77
C ARG A 123 8.94 -15.81 -8.64
N PRO A 124 9.03 -17.12 -8.91
CA PRO A 124 9.16 -18.15 -7.86
C PRO A 124 10.35 -17.96 -6.92
N PHE A 125 11.49 -17.48 -7.43
CA PHE A 125 12.66 -17.24 -6.59
C PHE A 125 12.40 -16.14 -5.54
N GLN A 126 11.79 -15.02 -5.97
CA GLN A 126 11.46 -13.91 -5.08
C GLN A 126 10.34 -14.32 -4.10
N GLN A 127 9.32 -15.03 -4.58
CA GLN A 127 8.24 -15.55 -3.74
C GLN A 127 8.79 -16.48 -2.65
N ASN A 128 9.65 -17.42 -3.00
CA ASN A 128 10.26 -18.34 -2.04
C ASN A 128 11.11 -17.62 -0.98
N PHE A 129 11.81 -16.55 -1.35
CA PHE A 129 12.55 -15.72 -0.40
C PHE A 129 11.61 -15.07 0.63
N TRP A 130 10.49 -14.49 0.18
CA TRP A 130 9.51 -13.88 1.08
C TRP A 130 8.77 -14.93 1.91
N LEU A 131 8.43 -16.08 1.33
CA LEU A 131 7.86 -17.22 2.06
C LEU A 131 8.81 -17.73 3.15
N PHE A 132 10.11 -17.73 2.89
CA PHE A 132 11.11 -18.10 3.89
C PHE A 132 11.08 -17.12 5.08
N ILE A 133 11.06 -15.82 4.85
CA ILE A 133 10.97 -14.80 5.91
C ILE A 133 9.66 -14.97 6.69
N GLU A 134 8.52 -15.06 5.98
CA GLU A 134 7.20 -15.22 6.57
C GLU A 134 7.15 -16.46 7.47
N LYS A 135 7.55 -17.63 6.94
CA LYS A 135 7.53 -18.90 7.65
C LYS A 135 8.37 -18.89 8.93
N HIS A 136 9.48 -18.18 8.94
CA HIS A 136 10.40 -18.17 10.09
C HIS A 136 10.07 -17.10 11.13
N ILE A 137 9.42 -16.01 10.75
CA ILE A 137 9.13 -14.89 11.65
C ILE A 137 7.68 -14.90 12.10
N PHE A 138 6.71 -15.11 11.22
CA PHE A 138 5.29 -15.00 11.52
C PHE A 138 4.85 -15.85 12.73
N PRO A 139 5.27 -17.14 12.88
CA PRO A 139 4.91 -17.95 14.05
C PRO A 139 5.42 -17.40 15.39
N LYS A 140 6.36 -16.46 15.36
CA LYS A 140 6.97 -15.84 16.54
C LYS A 140 6.38 -14.47 16.88
N LEU A 141 5.40 -14.00 16.08
CA LEU A 141 4.73 -12.73 16.32
C LEU A 141 3.71 -12.87 17.44
N LYS A 142 3.77 -11.94 18.39
CA LYS A 142 2.79 -11.85 19.46
C LYS A 142 1.60 -10.96 19.08
N TYR A 143 1.85 -9.96 18.24
CA TYR A 143 0.85 -8.99 17.83
C TYR A 143 0.89 -8.85 16.30
N ALA A 144 -0.19 -9.26 15.67
CA ALA A 144 -0.39 -9.12 14.24
C ALA A 144 -1.83 -8.72 13.94
N TYR A 145 -2.02 -7.90 12.92
CA TYR A 145 -3.34 -7.57 12.39
C TYR A 145 -3.33 -7.47 10.87
N THR A 146 -4.51 -7.56 10.29
CA THR A 146 -4.74 -7.46 8.84
C THR A 146 -6.07 -6.77 8.55
N VAL A 147 -6.44 -6.65 7.28
CA VAL A 147 -7.55 -5.81 6.81
C VAL A 147 -8.91 -6.49 6.77
N ASN A 148 -8.97 -7.83 6.75
CA ASN A 148 -10.22 -8.58 6.69
C ASN A 148 -10.12 -9.95 7.37
N GLU A 149 -11.27 -10.59 7.59
CA GLU A 149 -11.40 -11.85 8.31
C GLU A 149 -10.80 -13.04 7.55
N GLU A 150 -10.88 -13.06 6.22
CA GLU A 150 -10.37 -14.15 5.39
C GLU A 150 -8.85 -14.22 5.47
N ILE A 151 -8.16 -13.08 5.31
CA ILE A 151 -6.70 -13.02 5.46
C ILE A 151 -6.30 -13.38 6.89
N ALA A 152 -7.01 -12.88 7.90
CA ALA A 152 -6.75 -13.21 9.29
C ALA A 152 -6.88 -14.71 9.54
N LYS A 153 -7.91 -15.36 8.97
CA LYS A 153 -8.12 -16.80 9.07
C LYS A 153 -7.00 -17.58 8.39
N ILE A 154 -6.61 -17.22 7.16
CA ILE A 154 -5.52 -17.87 6.43
C ILE A 154 -4.22 -17.85 7.25
N TYR A 155 -3.82 -16.68 7.76
CA TYR A 155 -2.62 -16.57 8.58
C TYR A 155 -2.74 -17.33 9.91
N SER A 156 -3.90 -17.25 10.56
CA SER A 156 -4.13 -17.96 11.82
C SER A 156 -4.09 -19.47 11.64
N ASP A 157 -4.68 -19.98 10.56
CA ASP A 157 -4.66 -21.42 10.24
C ASP A 157 -3.26 -21.90 9.85
N LYS A 158 -2.54 -21.09 9.06
CA LYS A 158 -1.19 -21.43 8.56
C LYS A 158 -0.13 -21.38 9.66
N TYR A 159 -0.17 -20.36 10.53
CA TYR A 159 0.91 -20.10 11.49
C TYR A 159 0.52 -20.28 12.96
N LYS A 160 -0.73 -20.58 13.27
CA LYS A 160 -1.26 -20.75 14.63
C LYS A 160 -1.06 -19.49 15.50
N VAL A 161 -1.10 -18.32 14.89
CA VAL A 161 -0.99 -17.00 15.53
C VAL A 161 -2.34 -16.31 15.48
N LYS A 162 -2.75 -15.69 16.59
CA LYS A 162 -3.97 -14.85 16.58
C LYS A 162 -3.71 -13.58 15.81
N VAL A 163 -4.38 -13.43 14.65
CA VAL A 163 -4.34 -12.22 13.82
C VAL A 163 -5.64 -11.45 14.02
N GLN A 164 -5.53 -10.17 14.36
CA GLN A 164 -6.69 -9.29 14.53
C GLN A 164 -7.08 -8.65 13.21
N VAL A 165 -8.32 -8.16 13.11
CA VAL A 165 -8.81 -7.45 11.93
C VAL A 165 -8.95 -5.98 12.26
N ILE A 166 -8.24 -5.13 11.49
CA ILE A 166 -8.35 -3.67 11.52
C ILE A 166 -8.57 -3.22 10.07
N ARG A 167 -9.82 -2.90 9.75
CA ARG A 167 -10.21 -2.57 8.37
C ARG A 167 -9.66 -1.21 7.94
N ASN A 168 -9.24 -1.11 6.69
CA ASN A 168 -8.90 0.17 6.08
C ASN A 168 -10.16 0.79 5.47
N ILE A 169 -10.84 1.62 6.26
CA ILE A 169 -12.08 2.28 5.85
C ILE A 169 -11.80 3.75 5.53
N ALA A 170 -12.44 4.26 4.47
CA ALA A 170 -12.40 5.69 4.15
C ALA A 170 -13.16 6.50 5.20
N PRO A 171 -12.73 7.72 5.53
CA PRO A 171 -13.51 8.63 6.35
C PRO A 171 -14.87 8.91 5.73
N LEU A 172 -15.90 9.07 6.57
CA LEU A 172 -17.20 9.52 6.10
C LEU A 172 -17.18 11.04 5.91
N TYR A 173 -17.34 11.48 4.69
CA TYR A 173 -17.47 12.89 4.35
C TYR A 173 -18.95 13.27 4.30
N HIS A 174 -19.39 14.14 5.20
CA HIS A 174 -20.80 14.58 5.25
C HIS A 174 -21.14 15.68 4.25
N ASN A 175 -20.16 16.45 3.79
CA ASN A 175 -20.33 17.56 2.86
C ASN A 175 -19.33 17.43 1.71
N LEU A 176 -19.73 16.74 0.65
CA LEU A 176 -19.01 16.82 -0.63
C LEU A 176 -19.50 18.08 -1.35
N ASN A 177 -18.69 19.13 -1.32
CA ASN A 177 -18.85 20.24 -2.26
C ASN A 177 -18.48 19.74 -3.65
N ILE A 178 -19.47 19.23 -4.37
CA ILE A 178 -19.31 18.85 -5.78
C ILE A 178 -19.05 20.17 -6.54
N SER A 179 -17.81 20.38 -6.96
CA SER A 179 -17.48 21.57 -7.76
C SER A 179 -18.25 21.50 -9.09
N GLU A 180 -18.67 22.66 -9.62
CA GLU A 180 -19.37 22.75 -10.92
C GLU A 180 -18.57 22.11 -12.08
N LYS A 181 -17.25 22.03 -11.98
CA LYS A 181 -16.37 21.31 -12.93
C LYS A 181 -16.74 19.84 -13.10
N PHE A 182 -17.24 19.16 -12.07
CA PHE A 182 -17.68 17.77 -12.18
C PHE A 182 -19.02 17.63 -12.91
N SER A 183 -19.88 18.65 -12.86
CA SER A 183 -21.14 18.62 -13.59
C SER A 183 -20.96 18.61 -15.11
N GLU A 184 -19.85 19.16 -15.61
CA GLU A 184 -19.55 19.15 -17.06
C GLU A 184 -19.10 17.79 -17.59
N ILE A 185 -18.39 17.00 -16.78
CA ILE A 185 -17.98 15.63 -17.15
C ILE A 185 -19.21 14.70 -17.24
N VAL A 186 -20.22 14.95 -16.41
CA VAL A 186 -21.45 14.14 -16.33
C VAL A 186 -22.55 14.63 -17.30
N LYS A 187 -22.37 15.75 -17.99
CA LYS A 187 -23.37 16.35 -18.90
C LYS A 187 -23.70 15.55 -20.17
N GLY A 188 -23.04 14.41 -20.43
CA GLY A 188 -23.45 13.46 -21.45
C GLY A 188 -24.64 12.60 -21.01
N LYS A 189 -25.37 12.02 -22.00
CA LYS A 189 -26.43 11.03 -21.71
C LYS A 189 -25.89 9.69 -21.19
N SER A 190 -24.58 9.51 -21.14
CA SER A 190 -23.93 8.25 -20.72
C SER A 190 -23.76 8.18 -19.20
N LYS A 191 -23.90 6.99 -18.65
CA LYS A 191 -23.56 6.68 -17.27
C LYS A 191 -22.02 6.55 -17.17
N MET A 192 -21.44 7.02 -16.08
CA MET A 192 -20.00 6.98 -15.85
C MET A 192 -19.64 5.87 -14.87
N MET A 193 -18.63 5.10 -15.24
CA MET A 193 -17.92 4.18 -14.36
C MET A 193 -16.51 4.70 -14.11
N ILE A 194 -16.00 4.46 -12.91
CA ILE A 194 -14.65 4.90 -12.52
C ILE A 194 -13.90 3.70 -11.96
N LEU A 195 -12.70 3.45 -12.52
CA LEU A 195 -11.68 2.59 -11.97
C LEU A 195 -10.53 3.47 -11.52
N GLN A 196 -10.26 3.52 -10.21
CA GLN A 196 -9.21 4.39 -9.69
C GLN A 196 -8.24 3.64 -8.79
N GLY A 197 -6.95 4.00 -8.87
CA GLY A 197 -5.94 3.38 -8.02
C GLY A 197 -4.55 3.99 -8.18
N SER A 198 -3.72 3.82 -7.16
CA SER A 198 -2.30 4.17 -7.21
C SER A 198 -1.42 3.02 -7.71
N GLY A 199 -2.00 1.83 -7.94
CA GLY A 199 -1.38 0.62 -8.44
C GLY A 199 -2.38 -0.14 -9.29
N ILE A 200 -2.66 0.34 -10.51
CA ILE A 200 -3.46 -0.36 -11.53
C ILE A 200 -2.52 -1.35 -12.20
N ASN A 201 -2.38 -2.51 -11.56
CA ASN A 201 -1.44 -3.55 -11.95
C ASN A 201 -2.18 -4.75 -12.53
N MET A 202 -1.41 -5.65 -13.14
CA MET A 202 -1.89 -6.89 -13.76
C MET A 202 -2.80 -7.69 -12.82
N ASP A 203 -3.82 -8.35 -13.37
CA ASP A 203 -4.75 -9.24 -12.67
C ASP A 203 -5.55 -8.54 -11.53
N ARG A 204 -5.79 -7.23 -11.66
CA ARG A 204 -6.62 -6.46 -10.71
C ARG A 204 -7.95 -5.98 -11.31
N GLY A 205 -8.36 -6.60 -12.40
CA GLY A 205 -9.67 -6.36 -13.05
C GLY A 205 -9.71 -5.15 -13.99
N ALA A 206 -8.57 -4.54 -14.30
CA ALA A 206 -8.53 -3.38 -15.19
C ALA A 206 -8.66 -3.77 -16.66
N GLU A 207 -8.08 -4.89 -17.05
CA GLU A 207 -8.16 -5.48 -18.38
C GLU A 207 -9.59 -5.90 -18.67
N GLU A 208 -10.24 -6.61 -17.76
CA GLU A 208 -11.63 -7.03 -17.87
C GLU A 208 -12.59 -5.83 -17.89
N ALA A 209 -12.27 -4.76 -17.15
CA ALA A 209 -13.06 -3.53 -17.19
C ALA A 209 -13.01 -2.86 -18.57
N VAL A 210 -11.86 -2.88 -19.26
CA VAL A 210 -11.75 -2.38 -20.64
C VAL A 210 -12.51 -3.30 -21.60
N GLU A 211 -12.32 -4.61 -21.51
CA GLU A 211 -13.03 -5.58 -22.36
C GLU A 211 -14.55 -5.47 -22.23
N MET A 212 -15.07 -5.32 -21.02
CA MET A 212 -16.49 -5.17 -20.73
C MET A 212 -17.11 -3.99 -21.51
N MET A 213 -16.34 -2.93 -21.77
CA MET A 213 -16.87 -1.75 -22.47
C MET A 213 -17.30 -2.00 -23.91
N GLN A 214 -16.89 -3.12 -24.53
CA GLN A 214 -17.39 -3.53 -25.85
C GLN A 214 -18.90 -3.82 -25.79
N TYR A 215 -19.36 -4.40 -24.70
CA TYR A 215 -20.73 -4.90 -24.52
C TYR A 215 -21.68 -3.87 -23.89
N LEU A 216 -21.17 -2.77 -23.37
CA LEU A 216 -21.96 -1.76 -22.68
C LEU A 216 -22.31 -0.59 -23.61
N SER A 217 -23.59 -0.33 -23.82
CA SER A 217 -24.09 0.88 -24.48
C SER A 217 -24.52 1.91 -23.44
N GLY A 218 -24.26 3.19 -23.74
CA GLY A 218 -24.65 4.29 -22.83
C GLY A 218 -23.78 4.41 -21.56
N PHE A 219 -22.58 3.82 -21.58
CA PHE A 219 -21.60 3.93 -20.50
C PHE A 219 -20.26 4.48 -21.01
N VAL A 220 -19.55 5.18 -20.13
CA VAL A 220 -18.16 5.56 -20.29
C VAL A 220 -17.36 5.10 -19.08
N LEU A 221 -16.09 4.72 -19.30
CA LEU A 221 -15.16 4.30 -18.25
C LEU A 221 -14.02 5.30 -18.12
N TYR A 222 -13.81 5.81 -16.91
CA TYR A 222 -12.63 6.60 -16.57
C TYR A 222 -11.67 5.74 -15.75
N ILE A 223 -10.45 5.59 -16.24
CA ILE A 223 -9.33 4.95 -15.55
C ILE A 223 -8.44 6.05 -15.00
N ILE A 224 -8.40 6.20 -13.66
CA ILE A 224 -7.73 7.32 -12.98
C ILE A 224 -6.61 6.78 -12.10
N GLY A 225 -5.38 7.14 -12.40
CA GLY A 225 -4.23 6.72 -11.61
C GLY A 225 -3.02 6.29 -12.40
N SER A 226 -2.23 5.40 -11.82
CA SER A 226 -1.01 4.86 -12.42
C SER A 226 -0.81 3.39 -12.05
N GLY A 227 -0.09 2.66 -12.87
CA GLY A 227 0.23 1.25 -12.68
C GLY A 227 1.02 0.70 -13.85
N ASP A 228 1.45 -0.53 -13.73
CA ASP A 228 2.29 -1.19 -14.76
C ASP A 228 1.52 -1.62 -16.00
N VAL A 229 0.17 -1.74 -15.93
CA VAL A 229 -0.66 -2.14 -17.08
C VAL A 229 -1.25 -0.97 -17.87
N ILE A 230 -1.02 0.29 -17.47
CA ILE A 230 -1.65 1.45 -18.11
C ILE A 230 -1.36 1.51 -19.61
N ASP A 231 -0.14 1.24 -20.03
CA ASP A 231 0.22 1.28 -21.45
C ASP A 231 -0.43 0.10 -22.22
N THR A 232 -0.51 -1.07 -21.61
CA THR A 232 -1.25 -2.22 -22.15
C THR A 232 -2.73 -1.91 -22.30
N LEU A 233 -3.36 -1.29 -21.29
CA LEU A 233 -4.77 -0.90 -21.37
C LEU A 233 -5.04 0.14 -22.47
N LYS A 234 -4.13 1.08 -22.71
CA LYS A 234 -4.24 2.04 -23.83
C LYS A 234 -4.23 1.33 -25.16
N SER A 235 -3.30 0.38 -25.36
CA SER A 235 -3.24 -0.42 -26.59
C SER A 235 -4.53 -1.24 -26.77
N MET A 236 -5.04 -1.89 -25.72
CA MET A 236 -6.33 -2.60 -25.78
C MET A 236 -7.49 -1.69 -26.18
N VAL A 237 -7.54 -0.45 -25.67
CA VAL A 237 -8.58 0.52 -26.03
C VAL A 237 -8.53 0.89 -27.52
N GLU A 238 -7.33 1.01 -28.07
CA GLU A 238 -7.14 1.26 -29.52
C GLU A 238 -7.55 0.06 -30.35
N ASP A 239 -7.07 -1.14 -30.02
CA ASP A 239 -7.35 -2.39 -30.73
C ASP A 239 -8.86 -2.73 -30.74
N LEU A 240 -9.54 -2.45 -29.65
CA LEU A 240 -10.98 -2.70 -29.49
C LEU A 240 -11.87 -1.52 -29.96
N ASN A 241 -11.28 -0.44 -30.50
CA ASN A 241 -11.97 0.77 -30.96
C ASN A 241 -12.84 1.44 -29.86
N LEU A 242 -12.34 1.46 -28.62
CA LEU A 242 -13.05 1.98 -27.46
C LEU A 242 -12.66 3.41 -27.06
N SER A 243 -11.88 4.14 -27.88
CA SER A 243 -11.35 5.49 -27.57
C SER A 243 -12.43 6.54 -27.27
N LYS A 244 -13.69 6.30 -27.68
CA LYS A 244 -14.83 7.16 -27.35
C LYS A 244 -15.56 6.78 -26.06
N LYS A 245 -15.19 5.64 -25.45
CA LYS A 245 -15.86 5.09 -24.25
C LYS A 245 -14.92 4.97 -23.05
N VAL A 246 -13.61 4.84 -23.26
CA VAL A 246 -12.62 4.66 -22.19
C VAL A 246 -11.65 5.83 -22.19
N PHE A 247 -11.52 6.47 -21.05
CA PHE A 247 -10.69 7.66 -20.85
C PHE A 247 -9.68 7.46 -19.74
N PHE A 248 -8.44 7.85 -19.96
CA PHE A 248 -7.37 7.80 -18.98
C PHE A 248 -7.15 9.18 -18.38
N LYS A 249 -6.94 9.22 -17.06
CA LYS A 249 -6.55 10.41 -16.29
C LYS A 249 -5.37 10.07 -15.41
N ASP A 250 -4.44 10.99 -15.33
CA ASP A 250 -3.31 10.87 -14.41
C ASP A 250 -3.77 10.83 -12.95
N LYS A 251 -2.84 10.46 -12.09
CA LYS A 251 -3.06 10.41 -10.65
C LYS A 251 -3.50 11.78 -10.13
N MET A 252 -4.66 11.81 -9.51
CA MET A 252 -5.24 13.02 -8.91
C MET A 252 -4.85 13.12 -7.43
N PRO A 253 -4.73 14.34 -6.86
CA PRO A 253 -4.65 14.53 -5.42
C PRO A 253 -5.86 13.90 -4.73
N TYR A 254 -5.68 13.55 -3.46
CA TYR A 254 -6.74 12.89 -2.69
C TYR A 254 -7.78 13.89 -2.13
N ASP A 255 -7.46 15.19 -2.15
CA ASP A 255 -8.24 16.30 -1.54
C ASP A 255 -9.36 16.78 -2.47
#